data_2d5651f786daddfcc6adba1c9cc00b34
#
_entry.id   2d5651f786daddfcc6adba1c9cc00b34
#
_cell.length_a   1.000
_cell.length_b   1.000
_cell.length_c   1.000
_cell.angle_alpha   90.00
_cell.angle_beta   90.00
_cell.angle_gamma   90.00
#
_symmetry.space_group_name_H-M   'P 1'
#
loop_
_entity.id
_entity.type
_entity.pdbx_description
1 polymer ?
#
loop_
_entity_poly.entity_id
_entity_poly.type
_entity_poly.pdbx_seq_one_letter_code
_entity_poly.pdbx_strand_id
1 'polypeptide(L)'
;MTDPRNNPEPIERASRDELTGSQLQRMQWSRKHAHDNVAHYRQAFASAGVHPDDLKDLSDLAKFPFTVKTDLRDNYPFGMFAVPREKVVRIHASSGTTGKPTVVGYTDKDIDTWSTVMARSIRAGGGRPGDIVHVSYGYGLFTGGLGAHYGAERLGCSVVPFGGGQTEKQVQLIRDFGADIIMVTPSYMFAIADEMQRQLDGLGVDIRHLV
;
A
#
# COMPACT_ATOMS: atom_id res chain seq x y z
N MET A 1 11.21 -11.54 26.80
CA MET A 1 10.96 -12.18 25.49
C MET A 1 10.90 -11.07 24.45
N THR A 2 11.64 -11.15 23.38
CA THR A 2 11.53 -10.17 22.28
C THR A 2 10.18 -10.37 21.56
N ASP A 3 9.48 -9.29 21.28
CA ASP A 3 8.21 -9.32 20.56
C ASP A 3 8.41 -10.02 19.20
N PRO A 4 7.63 -11.06 18.86
CA PRO A 4 7.78 -11.80 17.60
C PRO A 4 7.61 -10.90 16.36
N ARG A 5 6.87 -9.77 16.49
CA ARG A 5 6.69 -8.79 15.42
C ARG A 5 7.98 -8.05 15.04
N ASN A 6 9.01 -8.11 15.89
CA ASN A 6 10.35 -7.60 15.58
C ASN A 6 11.11 -8.48 14.57
N ASN A 7 10.70 -9.73 14.40
CA ASN A 7 11.42 -10.67 13.55
C ASN A 7 10.87 -10.67 12.11
N PRO A 8 11.75 -10.71 11.09
CA PRO A 8 11.33 -10.94 9.72
C PRO A 8 10.55 -12.26 9.58
N GLU A 9 9.50 -12.24 8.76
CA GLU A 9 8.76 -13.45 8.44
C GLU A 9 9.59 -14.38 7.55
N PRO A 10 9.30 -15.71 7.51
CA PRO A 10 10.07 -16.67 6.71
C PRO A 10 10.24 -16.24 5.25
N ILE A 11 9.18 -15.69 4.63
CA ILE A 11 9.21 -15.25 3.24
C ILE A 11 10.20 -14.10 2.99
N GLU A 12 10.53 -13.30 3.99
CA GLU A 12 11.48 -12.20 3.88
C GLU A 12 12.95 -12.68 3.87
N ARG A 13 13.17 -13.96 4.21
CA ARG A 13 14.47 -14.64 4.21
C ARG A 13 14.54 -15.77 3.18
N ALA A 14 13.48 -15.95 2.39
CA ALA A 14 13.40 -17.01 1.40
C ALA A 14 14.46 -16.85 0.31
N SER A 15 14.95 -17.96 -0.19
CA SER A 15 15.87 -18.02 -1.33
C SER A 15 15.19 -17.49 -2.61
N ARG A 16 15.99 -17.19 -3.63
CA ARG A 16 15.47 -16.80 -4.94
C ARG A 16 14.56 -17.87 -5.54
N ASP A 17 14.90 -19.12 -5.39
CA ASP A 17 14.13 -20.24 -5.96
C ASP A 17 12.78 -20.40 -5.23
N GLU A 18 12.76 -20.30 -3.91
CA GLU A 18 11.51 -20.30 -3.12
C GLU A 18 10.62 -19.12 -3.47
N LEU A 19 11.20 -17.91 -3.65
CA LEU A 19 10.46 -16.74 -4.09
C LEU A 19 9.88 -16.92 -5.49
N THR A 20 10.69 -17.45 -6.43
CA THR A 20 10.27 -17.71 -7.81
C THR A 20 9.11 -18.71 -7.85
N GLY A 21 9.22 -19.82 -7.11
CA GLY A 21 8.15 -20.80 -6.99
C GLY A 21 6.86 -20.21 -6.41
N SER A 22 6.97 -19.41 -5.34
CA SER A 22 5.82 -18.71 -4.73
C SER A 22 5.19 -17.68 -5.68
N GLN A 23 6.01 -16.93 -6.41
CA GLN A 23 5.53 -15.95 -7.40
C GLN A 23 4.79 -16.64 -8.55
N LEU A 24 5.33 -17.72 -9.08
CA LEU A 24 4.68 -18.48 -10.14
C LEU A 24 3.33 -19.02 -9.70
N GLN A 25 3.26 -19.68 -8.54
CA GLN A 25 2.01 -20.23 -8.01
C GLN A 25 0.94 -19.15 -7.81
N ARG A 26 1.31 -18.01 -7.23
CA ARG A 26 0.38 -16.89 -7.02
C ARG A 26 -0.09 -16.27 -8.33
N MET A 27 0.81 -16.16 -9.31
CA MET A 27 0.48 -15.60 -10.62
C MET A 27 -0.45 -16.53 -11.42
N GLN A 28 -0.22 -17.84 -11.37
CA GLN A 28 -1.11 -18.85 -11.96
C GLN A 28 -2.52 -18.73 -11.38
N TRP A 29 -2.62 -18.66 -10.05
CA TRP A 29 -3.89 -18.46 -9.37
C TRP A 29 -4.57 -17.14 -9.79
N SER A 30 -3.85 -16.02 -9.75
CA SER A 30 -4.39 -14.70 -10.06
C SER A 30 -4.92 -14.62 -11.49
N ARG A 31 -4.18 -15.18 -12.47
CA ARG A 31 -4.61 -15.21 -13.86
C ARG A 31 -5.86 -16.05 -14.08
N LYS A 32 -5.87 -17.23 -13.50
CA LYS A 32 -7.05 -18.10 -13.57
C LYS A 32 -8.25 -17.43 -12.92
N HIS A 33 -8.08 -16.85 -11.74
CA HIS A 33 -9.14 -16.13 -11.04
C HIS A 33 -9.67 -14.94 -11.84
N ALA A 34 -8.81 -14.13 -12.43
CA ALA A 34 -9.21 -13.01 -13.27
C ALA A 34 -9.93 -13.49 -14.54
N HIS A 35 -9.40 -14.49 -15.24
CA HIS A 35 -10.02 -15.06 -16.43
C HIS A 35 -11.42 -15.63 -16.16
N ASP A 36 -11.57 -16.38 -15.08
CA ASP A 36 -12.84 -17.06 -14.78
C ASP A 36 -13.93 -16.07 -14.34
N ASN A 37 -13.57 -14.97 -13.70
CA ASN A 37 -14.52 -14.07 -13.05
C ASN A 37 -14.66 -12.69 -13.72
N VAL A 38 -13.74 -12.27 -14.60
CA VAL A 38 -13.78 -10.95 -15.24
C VAL A 38 -13.86 -11.08 -16.75
N ALA A 39 -14.95 -10.55 -17.34
CA ALA A 39 -15.20 -10.64 -18.78
C ALA A 39 -14.08 -10.03 -19.62
N HIS A 40 -13.53 -8.89 -19.19
CA HIS A 40 -12.40 -8.21 -19.84
C HIS A 40 -11.21 -9.16 -20.02
N TYR A 41 -10.76 -9.85 -18.97
CA TYR A 41 -9.60 -10.74 -19.05
C TYR A 41 -9.87 -11.98 -19.90
N ARG A 42 -11.07 -12.53 -19.84
CA ARG A 42 -11.47 -13.63 -20.71
C ARG A 42 -11.35 -13.26 -22.19
N GLN A 43 -11.82 -12.07 -22.53
CA GLN A 43 -11.81 -11.56 -23.89
C GLN A 43 -10.38 -11.18 -24.35
N ALA A 44 -9.60 -10.52 -23.48
CA ALA A 44 -8.23 -10.14 -23.77
C ALA A 44 -7.33 -11.36 -23.99
N PHE A 45 -7.45 -12.40 -23.18
CA PHE A 45 -6.69 -13.65 -23.33
C PHE A 45 -7.08 -14.38 -24.60
N ALA A 46 -8.38 -14.49 -24.91
CA ALA A 46 -8.86 -15.09 -26.15
C ALA A 46 -8.33 -14.34 -27.38
N SER A 47 -8.31 -13.01 -27.36
CA SER A 47 -7.80 -12.19 -28.47
C SER A 47 -6.26 -12.34 -28.63
N ALA A 48 -5.53 -12.58 -27.55
CA ALA A 48 -4.10 -12.84 -27.58
C ALA A 48 -3.75 -14.31 -27.89
N GLY A 49 -4.75 -15.20 -28.01
CA GLY A 49 -4.55 -16.63 -28.26
C GLY A 49 -3.89 -17.36 -27.09
N VAL A 50 -4.12 -16.90 -25.85
CA VAL A 50 -3.51 -17.49 -24.63
C VAL A 50 -4.59 -17.95 -23.65
N HIS A 51 -4.24 -18.97 -22.86
CA HIS A 51 -5.07 -19.47 -21.76
C HIS A 51 -4.29 -19.32 -20.43
N PRO A 52 -4.96 -19.17 -19.27
CA PRO A 52 -4.27 -19.12 -17.98
C PRO A 52 -3.26 -20.24 -17.74
N ASP A 53 -3.56 -21.46 -18.25
CA ASP A 53 -2.71 -22.64 -18.10
C ASP A 53 -1.41 -22.60 -18.94
N ASP A 54 -1.26 -21.60 -19.83
CA ASP A 54 -0.03 -21.40 -20.61
C ASP A 54 1.10 -20.76 -19.76
N LEU A 55 0.78 -20.27 -18.56
CA LEU A 55 1.76 -19.78 -17.61
C LEU A 55 2.39 -20.96 -16.83
N LYS A 56 3.45 -21.52 -17.35
CA LYS A 56 4.23 -22.63 -16.73
C LYS A 56 5.50 -22.14 -16.05
N ASP A 57 6.02 -21.01 -16.51
CA ASP A 57 7.19 -20.32 -15.97
C ASP A 57 6.92 -18.81 -15.93
N LEU A 58 7.64 -18.05 -15.11
CA LEU A 58 7.47 -16.59 -15.03
C LEU A 58 7.81 -15.88 -16.33
N SER A 59 8.70 -16.43 -17.16
CA SER A 59 9.00 -15.89 -18.50
C SER A 59 7.82 -15.96 -19.46
N ASP A 60 6.86 -16.88 -19.24
CA ASP A 60 5.64 -16.98 -20.03
C ASP A 60 4.71 -15.75 -19.86
N LEU A 61 4.94 -14.93 -18.84
CA LEU A 61 4.21 -13.68 -18.65
C LEU A 61 4.24 -12.77 -19.90
N ALA A 62 5.32 -12.81 -20.66
CA ALA A 62 5.47 -12.06 -21.89
C ALA A 62 4.43 -12.41 -22.98
N LYS A 63 3.77 -13.56 -22.89
CA LYS A 63 2.72 -14.00 -23.83
C LYS A 63 1.38 -13.33 -23.56
N PHE A 64 1.16 -12.82 -22.35
CA PHE A 64 -0.12 -12.32 -21.90
C PHE A 64 -0.25 -10.81 -22.13
N PRO A 65 -1.46 -10.34 -22.46
CA PRO A 65 -1.70 -8.92 -22.67
C PRO A 65 -1.56 -8.11 -21.37
N PHE A 66 -1.11 -6.87 -21.50
CA PHE A 66 -1.11 -5.91 -20.41
C PHE A 66 -2.53 -5.40 -20.13
N THR A 67 -2.76 -4.99 -18.89
CA THR A 67 -3.90 -4.17 -18.50
C THR A 67 -3.45 -2.71 -18.40
N VAL A 68 -4.17 -1.82 -19.07
CA VAL A 68 -3.87 -0.39 -19.06
C VAL A 68 -4.97 0.40 -18.35
N LYS A 69 -4.70 1.65 -18.03
CA LYS A 69 -5.62 2.49 -17.25
C LYS A 69 -6.99 2.68 -17.93
N THR A 70 -7.02 2.69 -19.27
CA THR A 70 -8.26 2.75 -20.06
C THR A 70 -9.14 1.54 -19.81
N ASP A 71 -8.57 0.34 -19.71
CA ASP A 71 -9.36 -0.88 -19.44
C ASP A 71 -10.14 -0.77 -18.13
N LEU A 72 -9.51 -0.18 -17.09
CA LEU A 72 -10.18 0.06 -15.80
C LEU A 72 -11.33 1.08 -15.94
N ARG A 73 -11.17 2.10 -16.78
CA ARG A 73 -12.18 3.14 -17.01
C ARG A 73 -13.34 2.62 -17.85
N ASP A 74 -13.07 1.80 -18.86
CA ASP A 74 -14.07 1.24 -19.76
C ASP A 74 -14.96 0.23 -19.03
N ASN A 75 -14.42 -0.40 -17.98
CA ASN A 75 -15.13 -1.32 -17.10
C ASN A 75 -15.63 -0.66 -15.79
N TYR A 76 -15.69 0.68 -15.75
CA TYR A 76 -16.18 1.43 -14.58
C TYR A 76 -17.68 1.13 -14.33
N PRO A 77 -18.14 1.02 -13.05
CA PRO A 77 -17.33 1.10 -11.84
C PRO A 77 -16.79 -0.25 -11.36
N PHE A 78 -17.44 -1.38 -11.62
CA PHE A 78 -17.16 -2.67 -10.97
C PHE A 78 -16.88 -3.81 -11.96
N GLY A 79 -16.80 -3.53 -13.25
CA GLY A 79 -16.63 -4.55 -14.28
C GLY A 79 -15.30 -5.33 -14.19
N MET A 80 -14.33 -4.81 -13.43
CA MET A 80 -13.05 -5.48 -13.17
C MET A 80 -13.00 -6.24 -11.83
N PHE A 81 -14.13 -6.31 -11.09
CA PHE A 81 -14.17 -7.07 -9.86
C PHE A 81 -14.27 -8.57 -10.15
N ALA A 82 -13.33 -9.33 -9.58
CA ALA A 82 -13.27 -10.78 -9.73
C ALA A 82 -14.05 -11.54 -8.63
N VAL A 83 -14.74 -10.82 -7.77
CA VAL A 83 -15.57 -11.36 -6.68
C VAL A 83 -16.94 -10.66 -6.68
N PRO A 84 -18.00 -11.29 -6.14
CA PRO A 84 -19.28 -10.63 -5.92
C PRO A 84 -19.12 -9.41 -4.98
N ARG A 85 -19.92 -8.37 -5.23
CA ARG A 85 -19.81 -7.09 -4.50
C ARG A 85 -19.96 -7.24 -2.98
N GLU A 86 -20.73 -8.23 -2.55
CA GLU A 86 -20.97 -8.54 -1.12
C GLU A 86 -19.69 -8.98 -0.38
N LYS A 87 -18.66 -9.40 -1.11
CA LYS A 87 -17.33 -9.73 -0.54
C LYS A 87 -16.37 -8.56 -0.51
N VAL A 88 -16.75 -7.42 -1.10
CA VAL A 88 -15.93 -6.22 -1.11
C VAL A 88 -16.22 -5.39 0.12
N VAL A 89 -15.24 -5.26 1.00
CA VAL A 89 -15.35 -4.52 2.29
C VAL A 89 -14.84 -3.08 2.19
N ARG A 90 -14.08 -2.76 1.13
CA ARG A 90 -13.55 -1.41 0.90
C ARG A 90 -13.40 -1.12 -0.57
N ILE A 91 -13.67 0.13 -0.94
CA ILE A 91 -13.51 0.63 -2.30
C ILE A 91 -12.57 1.84 -2.24
N HIS A 92 -11.56 1.83 -3.10
CA HIS A 92 -10.71 2.97 -3.37
C HIS A 92 -10.82 3.40 -4.83
N ALA A 93 -10.49 4.67 -5.09
CA ALA A 93 -10.49 5.18 -6.45
C ALA A 93 -9.41 6.26 -6.64
N SER A 94 -8.94 6.40 -7.87
CA SER A 94 -8.12 7.55 -8.26
C SER A 94 -8.95 8.83 -8.29
N SER A 95 -8.28 10.00 -8.28
CA SER A 95 -8.95 11.31 -8.30
C SER A 95 -9.81 11.57 -9.54
N GLY A 96 -9.59 10.82 -10.63
CA GLY A 96 -10.39 10.98 -11.86
C GLY A 96 -10.21 12.31 -12.60
N THR A 97 -9.13 13.05 -12.36
CA THR A 97 -8.86 14.38 -12.96
C THR A 97 -8.93 14.41 -14.49
N THR A 98 -8.75 13.28 -15.15
CA THR A 98 -8.78 13.13 -16.61
C THR A 98 -9.98 12.30 -17.11
N GLY A 99 -11.07 12.24 -16.36
CA GLY A 99 -12.28 11.49 -16.70
C GLY A 99 -12.76 10.59 -15.55
N LYS A 100 -13.37 9.44 -15.90
CA LYS A 100 -13.83 8.48 -14.88
C LYS A 100 -12.68 8.01 -14.00
N PRO A 101 -12.86 7.92 -12.67
CA PRO A 101 -11.84 7.37 -11.79
C PRO A 101 -11.58 5.89 -12.09
N THR A 102 -10.39 5.41 -11.78
CA THR A 102 -10.13 3.98 -11.69
C THR A 102 -10.55 3.49 -10.32
N VAL A 103 -11.38 2.45 -10.28
CA VAL A 103 -11.96 1.92 -9.04
C VAL A 103 -11.36 0.56 -8.74
N VAL A 104 -10.99 0.33 -7.48
CA VAL A 104 -10.51 -0.96 -6.99
C VAL A 104 -11.28 -1.35 -5.73
N GLY A 105 -11.69 -2.62 -5.66
CA GLY A 105 -12.36 -3.20 -4.50
C GLY A 105 -11.42 -4.14 -3.75
N TYR A 106 -11.51 -4.13 -2.44
CA TYR A 106 -10.74 -4.98 -1.55
C TYR A 106 -11.65 -5.88 -0.75
N THR A 107 -11.32 -7.16 -0.70
CA THR A 107 -11.91 -8.12 0.25
C THR A 107 -11.22 -8.02 1.61
N ASP A 108 -11.77 -8.67 2.65
CA ASP A 108 -11.11 -8.79 3.96
C ASP A 108 -9.70 -9.37 3.82
N LYS A 109 -9.54 -10.38 2.96
CA LYS A 109 -8.24 -11.00 2.72
C LYS A 109 -7.25 -10.04 2.04
N ASP A 110 -7.71 -9.17 1.14
CA ASP A 110 -6.87 -8.17 0.52
C ASP A 110 -6.41 -7.12 1.54
N ILE A 111 -7.30 -6.69 2.44
CA ILE A 111 -6.97 -5.78 3.54
C ILE A 111 -5.96 -6.41 4.49
N ASP A 112 -6.14 -7.68 4.86
CA ASP A 112 -5.19 -8.42 5.69
C ASP A 112 -3.81 -8.52 5.03
N THR A 113 -3.77 -8.88 3.75
CA THR A 113 -2.53 -8.94 2.97
C THR A 113 -1.85 -7.58 2.89
N TRP A 114 -2.61 -6.53 2.60
CA TRP A 114 -2.10 -5.16 2.52
C TRP A 114 -1.50 -4.70 3.85
N SER A 115 -2.23 -4.90 4.95
CA SER A 115 -1.75 -4.59 6.31
C SER A 115 -0.45 -5.33 6.63
N THR A 116 -0.35 -6.61 6.22
CA THR A 116 0.85 -7.43 6.43
C THR A 116 2.07 -6.87 5.68
N VAL A 117 1.92 -6.56 4.38
CA VAL A 117 3.06 -6.06 3.60
C VAL A 117 3.48 -4.66 4.03
N MET A 118 2.53 -3.82 4.47
CA MET A 118 2.83 -2.51 5.04
C MET A 118 3.55 -2.62 6.39
N ALA A 119 3.13 -3.52 7.27
CA ALA A 119 3.83 -3.80 8.52
C ALA A 119 5.28 -4.23 8.28
N ARG A 120 5.52 -5.09 7.28
CA ARG A 120 6.88 -5.49 6.86
C ARG A 120 7.69 -4.28 6.38
N SER A 121 7.09 -3.41 5.57
CA SER A 121 7.75 -2.22 5.05
C SER A 121 8.15 -1.25 6.18
N ILE A 122 7.25 -1.01 7.15
CA ILE A 122 7.52 -0.16 8.32
C ILE A 122 8.65 -0.77 9.16
N ARG A 123 8.60 -2.08 9.42
CA ARG A 123 9.66 -2.79 10.15
C ARG A 123 11.01 -2.73 9.43
N ALA A 124 11.03 -2.89 8.11
CA ALA A 124 12.24 -2.80 7.29
C ALA A 124 12.84 -1.38 7.33
N GLY A 125 12.00 -0.35 7.43
CA GLY A 125 12.40 1.03 7.63
C GLY A 125 12.86 1.37 9.05
N GLY A 126 12.84 0.41 9.97
CA GLY A 126 13.30 0.61 11.36
C GLY A 126 12.19 0.62 12.41
N GLY A 127 10.92 0.67 12.01
CA GLY A 127 9.78 0.70 12.93
C GLY A 127 9.68 -0.56 13.81
N ARG A 128 9.21 -0.40 15.02
CA ARG A 128 9.09 -1.46 16.03
C ARG A 128 7.73 -1.42 16.72
N PRO A 129 7.25 -2.56 17.26
CA PRO A 129 6.10 -2.56 18.14
C PRO A 129 6.27 -1.59 19.30
N GLY A 130 5.27 -0.77 19.56
CA GLY A 130 5.29 0.27 20.58
C GLY A 130 5.64 1.66 20.06
N ASP A 131 6.20 1.79 18.85
CA ASP A 131 6.46 3.10 18.24
C ASP A 131 5.17 3.87 17.99
N ILE A 132 5.27 5.19 17.99
CA ILE A 132 4.19 6.11 17.61
C ILE A 132 4.40 6.56 16.16
N VAL A 133 3.42 6.26 15.31
CA VAL A 133 3.45 6.56 13.87
C VAL A 133 2.51 7.71 13.57
N HIS A 134 3.06 8.86 13.17
CA HIS A 134 2.29 10.00 12.70
C HIS A 134 2.03 9.87 11.20
N VAL A 135 0.75 9.72 10.81
CA VAL A 135 0.34 9.54 9.42
C VAL A 135 -0.13 10.86 8.83
N SER A 136 0.69 11.42 7.93
CA SER A 136 0.43 12.68 7.22
C SER A 136 -0.09 12.46 5.79
N TYR A 137 -0.61 11.27 5.48
CA TYR A 137 -1.31 10.99 4.22
C TYR A 137 -2.80 11.26 4.33
N GLY A 138 -3.43 11.70 3.24
CA GLY A 138 -4.89 11.85 3.19
C GLY A 138 -5.63 10.52 3.40
N TYR A 139 -6.68 10.59 4.22
CA TYR A 139 -7.62 9.49 4.49
C TYR A 139 -8.87 9.68 3.61
N GLY A 140 -8.85 9.17 2.41
CA GLY A 140 -9.97 9.32 1.50
C GLY A 140 -10.02 8.15 0.51
N LEU A 141 -10.49 8.42 -0.70
CA LEU A 141 -10.51 7.41 -1.77
C LEU A 141 -9.11 6.93 -2.17
N PHE A 142 -8.08 7.74 -1.91
CA PHE A 142 -6.68 7.36 -2.13
C PHE A 142 -6.20 6.36 -1.07
N THR A 143 -5.27 5.50 -1.45
CA THR A 143 -4.87 4.34 -0.65
C THR A 143 -3.87 4.66 0.48
N GLY A 144 -3.13 5.78 0.39
CA GLY A 144 -1.95 6.05 1.21
C GLY A 144 -2.20 6.05 2.72
N GLY A 145 -3.15 6.86 3.20
CA GLY A 145 -3.42 7.00 4.64
C GLY A 145 -3.84 5.70 5.29
N LEU A 146 -4.83 5.02 4.72
CA LEU A 146 -5.35 3.77 5.27
C LEU A 146 -4.33 2.63 5.20
N GLY A 147 -3.51 2.57 4.12
CA GLY A 147 -2.46 1.57 4.03
C GLY A 147 -1.42 1.72 5.13
N ALA A 148 -0.93 2.94 5.35
CA ALA A 148 0.00 3.26 6.42
C ALA A 148 -0.59 2.92 7.80
N HIS A 149 -1.82 3.35 8.05
CA HIS A 149 -2.55 3.16 9.30
C HIS A 149 -2.63 1.69 9.70
N TYR A 150 -3.27 0.86 8.87
CA TYR A 150 -3.46 -0.56 9.18
C TYR A 150 -2.14 -1.34 9.24
N GLY A 151 -1.14 -0.93 8.46
CA GLY A 151 0.17 -1.53 8.53
C GLY A 151 0.89 -1.24 9.85
N ALA A 152 0.81 -0.01 10.33
CA ALA A 152 1.38 0.38 11.62
C ALA A 152 0.67 -0.32 12.79
N GLU A 153 -0.66 -0.33 12.81
CA GLU A 153 -1.42 -1.07 13.83
C GLU A 153 -1.05 -2.57 13.84
N ARG A 154 -0.93 -3.18 12.66
CA ARG A 154 -0.54 -4.60 12.53
C ARG A 154 0.86 -4.87 13.07
N LEU A 155 1.79 -3.95 12.88
CA LEU A 155 3.13 -4.04 13.47
C LEU A 155 3.07 -3.91 15.00
N GLY A 156 2.03 -3.27 15.53
CA GLY A 156 1.86 -3.01 16.96
C GLY A 156 2.32 -1.61 17.37
N CYS A 157 2.31 -0.69 16.43
CA CYS A 157 2.52 0.72 16.68
C CYS A 157 1.24 1.42 17.11
N SER A 158 1.37 2.55 17.79
CA SER A 158 0.26 3.50 18.00
C SER A 158 0.18 4.46 16.82
N VAL A 159 -1.00 4.66 16.25
CA VAL A 159 -1.16 5.53 15.07
C VAL A 159 -1.80 6.86 15.45
N VAL A 160 -1.18 7.95 14.98
CA VAL A 160 -1.77 9.30 14.99
C VAL A 160 -2.33 9.57 13.58
N PRO A 161 -3.66 9.41 13.34
CA PRO A 161 -4.26 9.47 12.01
C PRO A 161 -4.61 10.91 11.63
N PHE A 162 -3.61 11.75 11.46
CA PHE A 162 -3.81 13.19 11.26
C PHE A 162 -4.32 13.52 9.85
N GLY A 163 -3.71 12.94 8.82
CA GLY A 163 -3.97 13.30 7.43
C GLY A 163 -3.06 14.41 6.91
N GLY A 164 -3.42 15.02 5.78
CA GLY A 164 -2.64 16.09 5.17
C GLY A 164 -3.02 17.49 5.64
N GLY A 165 -2.11 18.47 5.45
CA GLY A 165 -2.33 19.88 5.77
C GLY A 165 -2.08 20.25 7.24
N GLN A 166 -2.37 21.50 7.62
CA GLN A 166 -2.21 22.06 8.98
C GLN A 166 -0.79 21.82 9.55
N THR A 167 0.25 22.19 8.83
CA THR A 167 1.65 21.85 9.10
C THR A 167 2.09 22.23 10.53
N GLU A 168 1.72 23.41 11.02
CA GLU A 168 2.03 23.85 12.40
C GLU A 168 1.44 22.89 13.43
N LYS A 169 0.20 22.46 13.24
CA LYS A 169 -0.47 21.53 14.14
C LYS A 169 0.13 20.13 14.08
N GLN A 170 0.56 19.69 12.91
CA GLN A 170 1.28 18.41 12.77
C GLN A 170 2.59 18.43 13.55
N VAL A 171 3.40 19.47 13.37
CA VAL A 171 4.68 19.62 14.11
C VAL A 171 4.44 19.65 15.62
N GLN A 172 3.42 20.38 16.07
CA GLN A 172 3.04 20.38 17.48
C GLN A 172 2.74 18.96 17.98
N LEU A 173 1.89 18.19 17.28
CA LEU A 173 1.49 16.84 17.71
C LEU A 173 2.60 15.81 17.60
N ILE A 174 3.45 15.91 16.58
CA ILE A 174 4.66 15.07 16.44
C ILE A 174 5.53 15.22 17.69
N ARG A 175 5.75 16.46 18.12
CA ARG A 175 6.52 16.75 19.33
C ARG A 175 5.79 16.32 20.61
N ASP A 176 4.52 16.72 20.75
CA ASP A 176 3.77 16.52 22.00
C ASP A 176 3.51 15.02 22.28
N PHE A 177 3.36 14.21 21.24
CA PHE A 177 3.18 12.76 21.34
C PHE A 177 4.51 11.98 21.27
N GLY A 178 5.63 12.64 20.92
CA GLY A 178 6.90 11.97 20.75
C GLY A 178 6.87 10.94 19.62
N ALA A 179 6.38 11.33 18.43
CA ALA A 179 6.26 10.40 17.30
C ALA A 179 7.64 9.91 16.86
N ASP A 180 7.80 8.57 16.78
CA ASP A 180 9.04 7.91 16.35
C ASP A 180 9.15 7.84 14.83
N ILE A 181 7.99 7.78 14.15
CA ILE A 181 7.89 7.60 12.70
C ILE A 181 6.91 8.62 12.11
N ILE A 182 7.31 9.27 11.02
CA ILE A 182 6.44 10.13 10.22
C ILE A 182 6.24 9.48 8.85
N MET A 183 5.00 9.16 8.50
CA MET A 183 4.63 8.65 7.18
C MET A 183 4.02 9.76 6.34
N VAL A 184 4.75 10.23 5.34
CA VAL A 184 4.46 11.46 4.59
C VAL A 184 5.00 11.37 3.16
N THR A 185 4.46 12.18 2.24
CA THR A 185 5.07 12.33 0.91
C THR A 185 6.39 13.11 1.02
N PRO A 186 7.41 12.81 0.19
CA PRO A 186 8.70 13.49 0.25
C PRO A 186 8.59 15.02 0.18
N SER A 187 7.74 15.56 -0.70
CA SER A 187 7.54 17.00 -0.84
C SER A 187 6.93 17.65 0.40
N TYR A 188 6.01 16.95 1.07
CA TYR A 188 5.38 17.49 2.28
C TYR A 188 6.29 17.35 3.51
N MET A 189 7.21 16.38 3.50
CA MET A 189 8.24 16.26 4.54
C MET A 189 9.11 17.51 4.62
N PHE A 190 9.46 18.13 3.50
CA PHE A 190 10.19 19.41 3.51
C PHE A 190 9.41 20.51 4.23
N ALA A 191 8.11 20.64 3.97
CA ALA A 191 7.27 21.62 4.66
C ALA A 191 7.19 21.36 6.19
N ILE A 192 7.14 20.09 6.60
CA ILE A 192 7.17 19.71 8.02
C ILE A 192 8.54 20.05 8.62
N ALA A 193 9.64 19.76 7.93
CA ALA A 193 10.99 20.05 8.40
C ALA A 193 11.25 21.55 8.55
N ASP A 194 10.82 22.36 7.55
CA ASP A 194 10.93 23.82 7.61
C ASP A 194 10.15 24.40 8.79
N GLU A 195 8.95 23.87 9.04
CA GLU A 195 8.12 24.31 10.17
C GLU A 195 8.73 23.86 11.52
N MET A 196 9.29 22.64 11.60
CA MET A 196 10.04 22.20 12.78
C MET A 196 11.21 23.12 13.08
N GLN A 197 12.00 23.49 12.05
CA GLN A 197 13.13 24.42 12.20
C GLN A 197 12.63 25.77 12.69
N ARG A 198 11.58 26.33 12.09
CA ARG A 198 11.00 27.63 12.49
C ARG A 198 10.58 27.65 13.97
N GLN A 199 9.96 26.58 14.45
CA GLN A 199 9.54 26.47 15.84
C GLN A 199 10.74 26.31 16.79
N LEU A 200 11.80 25.60 16.37
CA LEU A 200 13.01 25.41 17.15
C LEU A 200 13.90 26.66 17.19
N ASP A 201 13.99 27.40 16.08
CA ASP A 201 14.67 28.70 16.03
C ASP A 201 14.04 29.69 17.01
N GLY A 202 12.72 29.66 17.15
CA GLY A 202 12.00 30.42 18.17
C GLY A 202 12.33 30.03 19.61
N LEU A 203 12.92 28.84 19.82
CA LEU A 203 13.39 28.33 21.11
C LEU A 203 14.90 28.41 21.26
N GLY A 204 15.64 28.87 20.24
CA GLY A 204 17.11 28.92 20.23
C GLY A 204 17.77 27.55 20.06
N VAL A 205 17.09 26.56 19.52
CA VAL A 205 17.58 25.17 19.29
C VAL A 205 17.93 24.97 17.82
N ASP A 206 19.13 24.49 17.51
CA ASP A 206 19.60 24.16 16.18
C ASP A 206 19.47 22.63 15.93
N ILE A 207 18.56 22.20 15.06
CA ILE A 207 18.35 20.77 14.72
C ILE A 207 19.49 20.17 13.90
N ARG A 208 20.40 20.95 13.31
CA ARG A 208 21.53 20.43 12.52
C ARG A 208 22.46 19.53 13.34
N HIS A 209 22.33 19.54 14.64
CA HIS A 209 23.08 18.69 15.58
C HIS A 209 22.29 17.47 16.08
N LEU A 210 21.05 17.24 15.59
CA LEU A 210 20.17 16.14 16.02
C LEU A 210 20.03 15.01 14.96
N VAL A 211 20.79 15.09 13.86
CA VAL A 211 20.81 14.09 12.80
C VAL A 211 22.08 13.25 12.88
#